data_94a311bb1aaf418c3730e3143313fca5
#
_entry.id   94a311bb1aaf418c3730e3143313fca5
#
_cell.length_a   1.000
_cell.length_b   1.000
_cell.length_c   1.000
_cell.angle_alpha   90.00
_cell.angle_beta   90.00
_cell.angle_gamma   90.00
#
_symmetry.space_group_name_H-M   'P 1'
#
loop_
_entity.id
_entity.type
_entity.pdbx_description
1 polymer ?
#
loop_
_entity_poly.entity_id
_entity_poly.type
_entity_poly.pdbx_seq_one_letter_code
_entity_poly.pdbx_strand_id
1 'polypeptide(L)'
;KYVKNNMAEEDGLYFEILESNGKMFHVNVTTTMFETFVVSGWVNIKNSHLGIYARYCNRILYFYKYPGNKRVINYIFRKYNPEMYTVIDCKGNWLKVKSKIDGILYVGWIEPIMQCCNIYSTCS
;
A
#
# COMPACT_ATOMS: atom_id res chain seq x y z
N LYS A 1 5.25 3.92 -7.53
CA LYS A 1 4.27 3.77 -6.46
C LYS A 1 4.89 4.09 -5.12
N TYR A 2 4.12 4.70 -4.26
CA TYR A 2 4.57 5.11 -2.94
C TYR A 2 3.67 4.51 -1.88
N VAL A 3 4.29 4.11 -0.78
CA VAL A 3 3.56 3.71 0.42
C VAL A 3 3.98 4.60 1.57
N LYS A 4 3.03 4.92 2.43
CA LYS A 4 3.26 5.76 3.59
C LYS A 4 3.64 4.90 4.78
N ASN A 5 4.64 5.34 5.53
CA ASN A 5 4.98 4.69 6.79
C ASN A 5 3.80 4.79 7.75
N ASN A 6 3.46 3.69 8.41
CA ASN A 6 2.37 3.63 9.37
C ASN A 6 2.50 4.61 10.52
N MET A 7 3.72 4.89 10.92
CA MET A 7 4.02 5.81 12.00
C MET A 7 4.12 7.25 11.54
N ALA A 8 4.05 7.48 10.24
CA ALA A 8 4.17 8.80 9.67
C ALA A 8 2.82 9.49 9.71
N GLU A 9 2.87 10.77 9.96
CA GLU A 9 1.75 11.64 9.77
C GLU A 9 1.84 12.33 8.41
N GLU A 10 1.13 13.41 8.18
CA GLU A 10 1.11 14.09 6.89
C GLU A 10 2.49 14.59 6.44
N ASP A 11 3.39 14.86 7.36
CA ASP A 11 4.77 15.26 7.10
C ASP A 11 5.76 14.12 7.27
N GLY A 12 5.27 12.89 7.31
CA GLY A 12 6.11 11.71 7.49
C GLY A 12 6.83 11.28 6.23
N LEU A 13 7.54 10.18 6.35
CA LEU A 13 8.32 9.62 5.24
C LEU A 13 7.44 8.88 4.24
N TYR A 14 7.79 8.99 2.97
CA TYR A 14 7.19 8.23 1.89
C TYR A 14 8.20 7.27 1.31
N PHE A 15 7.72 6.09 0.97
CA PHE A 15 8.55 5.00 0.48
C PHE A 15 8.05 4.57 -0.90
N GLU A 16 8.95 4.56 -1.87
CA GLU A 16 8.72 3.86 -3.12
C GLU A 16 9.28 2.46 -2.98
N ILE A 17 8.41 1.46 -3.06
CA ILE A 17 8.85 0.07 -2.98
C ILE A 17 9.30 -0.38 -4.36
N LEU A 18 10.55 -0.78 -4.48
CA LEU A 18 11.16 -1.21 -5.74
C LEU A 18 11.05 -2.71 -5.93
N GLU A 19 11.37 -3.47 -4.88
CA GLU A 19 11.34 -4.92 -4.92
C GLU A 19 11.24 -5.52 -3.53
N SER A 20 10.94 -6.81 -3.47
CA SER A 20 10.85 -7.58 -2.24
C SER A 20 11.68 -8.86 -2.39
N ASN A 21 12.38 -9.24 -1.32
CA ASN A 21 13.01 -10.56 -1.23
C ASN A 21 12.25 -11.51 -0.31
N GLY A 22 11.03 -11.14 0.10
CA GLY A 22 10.20 -11.92 1.01
C GLY A 22 10.37 -11.54 2.48
N LYS A 23 11.48 -10.94 2.86
CA LYS A 23 11.74 -10.47 4.23
C LYS A 23 11.95 -8.97 4.29
N MET A 24 12.48 -8.38 3.24
CA MET A 24 12.79 -6.97 3.17
C MET A 24 12.28 -6.36 1.88
N PHE A 25 11.94 -5.08 1.95
CA PHE A 25 11.69 -4.26 0.77
C PHE A 25 12.93 -3.43 0.46
N HIS A 26 13.29 -3.39 -0.81
CA HIS A 26 14.19 -2.37 -1.33
C HIS A 26 13.38 -1.14 -1.65
N VAL A 27 13.75 0.00 -1.08
CA VAL A 27 12.95 1.22 -1.13
C VAL A 27 13.79 2.44 -1.47
N ASN A 28 13.14 3.42 -2.10
CA ASN A 28 13.58 4.80 -2.11
C ASN A 28 12.73 5.58 -1.13
N VAL A 29 13.36 6.48 -0.37
CA VAL A 29 12.71 7.24 0.69
C VAL A 29 12.75 8.72 0.37
N THR A 30 11.64 9.41 0.57
CA THR A 30 11.53 10.85 0.44
C THR A 30 10.65 11.41 1.55
N THR A 31 10.77 12.71 1.80
CA THR A 31 9.94 13.39 2.79
C THR A 31 8.59 13.84 2.21
N THR A 32 8.49 13.94 0.89
CA THR A 32 7.23 14.24 0.20
C THR A 32 7.10 13.37 -1.04
N MET A 33 5.86 13.26 -1.54
CA MET A 33 5.59 12.50 -2.78
C MET A 33 6.24 13.11 -4.02
N PHE A 34 6.55 14.39 -3.99
CA PHE A 34 6.95 15.16 -5.16
C PHE A 34 8.44 15.49 -5.20
N GLU A 35 9.15 15.21 -4.13
CA GLU A 35 10.58 15.47 -4.06
C GLU A 35 11.41 14.34 -4.67
N THR A 36 12.64 14.69 -5.02
CA THR A 36 13.65 13.70 -5.38
C THR A 36 13.94 12.80 -4.18
N PHE A 37 14.22 11.53 -4.43
CA PHE A 37 14.53 10.59 -3.38
C PHE A 37 15.79 11.00 -2.62
N VAL A 38 15.69 10.93 -1.30
CA VAL A 38 16.78 11.33 -0.41
C VAL A 38 17.76 10.20 -0.20
N VAL A 39 17.24 8.99 -0.03
CA VAL A 39 18.05 7.81 0.27
C VAL A 39 17.36 6.56 -0.23
N SER A 40 18.14 5.55 -0.54
CA SER A 40 17.62 4.21 -0.83
C SER A 40 18.24 3.19 0.10
N GLY A 41 17.56 2.08 0.28
CA GLY A 41 18.03 1.02 1.16
C GLY A 41 17.01 -0.09 1.31
N TRP A 42 17.29 -0.99 2.24
CA TRP A 42 16.43 -2.12 2.54
C TRP A 42 15.78 -1.93 3.91
N VAL A 43 14.47 -2.18 3.97
CA VAL A 43 13.72 -2.14 5.23
C VAL A 43 13.06 -3.48 5.48
N ASN A 44 12.99 -3.87 6.73
CA ASN A 44 12.34 -5.12 7.13
C ASN A 44 10.83 -5.00 6.95
N ILE A 45 10.23 -5.92 6.20
CA ILE A 45 8.78 -5.88 5.91
C ILE A 45 7.97 -5.95 7.21
N LYS A 46 8.33 -6.87 8.09
CA LYS A 46 7.57 -7.13 9.31
C LYS A 46 7.62 -5.95 10.29
N ASN A 47 8.74 -5.26 10.36
CA ASN A 47 8.97 -4.20 11.35
C ASN A 47 8.71 -2.80 10.83
N SER A 48 8.74 -2.58 9.52
CA SER A 48 8.58 -1.24 8.96
C SER A 48 7.14 -0.76 8.94
N HIS A 49 6.17 -1.67 8.87
CA HIS A 49 4.74 -1.37 8.86
C HIS A 49 4.37 -0.30 7.80
N LEU A 50 4.88 -0.47 6.60
CA LEU A 50 4.54 0.45 5.52
C LEU A 50 3.05 0.33 5.20
N GLY A 51 2.40 1.46 5.06
CA GLY A 51 0.98 1.53 4.85
C GLY A 51 0.60 2.23 3.56
N ILE A 52 -0.53 1.85 3.00
CA ILE A 52 -1.10 2.46 1.82
C ILE A 52 -2.61 2.56 1.95
N TYR A 53 -3.18 3.57 1.31
CA TYR A 53 -4.62 3.75 1.21
C TYR A 53 -5.12 3.26 -0.15
N ALA A 54 -6.39 2.92 -0.23
CA ALA A 54 -7.02 2.59 -1.49
C ALA A 54 -7.78 3.79 -2.07
N ARG A 55 -7.87 3.84 -3.39
CA ARG A 55 -8.60 4.90 -4.07
C ARG A 55 -10.11 4.82 -3.83
N TYR A 56 -10.74 5.96 -3.96
CA TYR A 56 -12.19 6.08 -3.79
C TYR A 56 -12.98 6.03 -5.10
N CYS A 57 -12.32 6.13 -6.23
CA CYS A 57 -12.99 6.20 -7.53
C CYS A 57 -13.87 4.98 -7.81
N ASN A 58 -13.57 3.88 -7.18
CA ASN A 58 -14.37 2.67 -7.23
C ASN A 58 -14.73 2.26 -5.80
N ARG A 59 -16.00 2.08 -5.52
CA ARG A 59 -16.45 1.75 -4.17
C ARG A 59 -16.15 0.33 -3.75
N ILE A 60 -15.79 -0.54 -4.69
CA ILE A 60 -15.42 -1.92 -4.39
C ILE A 60 -13.91 -2.05 -4.52
N LEU A 61 -13.27 -2.49 -3.45
CA LEU A 61 -11.87 -2.86 -3.45
C LEU A 61 -11.77 -4.38 -3.51
N TYR A 62 -11.11 -4.88 -4.56
CA TYR A 62 -10.89 -6.30 -4.72
C TYR A 62 -9.51 -6.69 -4.22
N PHE A 63 -9.45 -7.83 -3.55
CA PHE A 63 -8.21 -8.49 -3.15
C PHE A 63 -8.02 -9.70 -4.02
N TYR A 64 -6.90 -9.75 -4.73
CA TYR A 64 -6.61 -10.81 -5.69
C TYR A 64 -5.66 -11.83 -5.08
N LYS A 65 -5.76 -13.07 -5.56
CA LYS A 65 -4.92 -14.16 -5.07
C LYS A 65 -3.47 -14.04 -5.55
N TYR A 66 -3.28 -13.50 -6.74
CA TYR A 66 -1.97 -13.37 -7.37
C TYR A 66 -1.80 -11.97 -7.97
N PRO A 67 -0.56 -11.44 -7.98
CA PRO A 67 -0.30 -10.20 -8.68
C PRO A 67 -0.42 -10.40 -10.19
N GLY A 68 -1.11 -9.49 -10.86
CA GLY A 68 -1.33 -9.57 -12.30
C GLY A 68 -2.39 -10.55 -12.76
N ASN A 69 -2.97 -11.30 -11.87
CA ASN A 69 -4.03 -12.27 -12.17
C ASN A 69 -5.30 -11.85 -11.42
N LYS A 70 -6.37 -11.59 -12.14
CA LYS A 70 -7.60 -11.05 -11.55
C LYS A 70 -8.49 -12.10 -10.91
N ARG A 71 -7.92 -13.06 -10.23
CA ARG A 71 -8.66 -14.01 -9.41
C ARG A 71 -8.97 -13.38 -8.04
N VAL A 72 -10.19 -12.96 -7.85
CA VAL A 72 -10.66 -12.34 -6.62
C VAL A 72 -10.79 -13.39 -5.52
N ILE A 73 -10.18 -13.11 -4.36
CA ILE A 73 -10.33 -13.97 -3.17
C ILE A 73 -11.17 -13.30 -2.09
N ASN A 74 -11.27 -11.98 -2.14
CA ASN A 74 -12.11 -11.22 -1.24
C ASN A 74 -12.37 -9.83 -1.84
N TYR A 75 -13.36 -9.15 -1.29
CA TYR A 75 -13.64 -7.78 -1.65
C TYR A 75 -14.28 -7.05 -0.48
N ILE A 76 -14.17 -5.72 -0.49
CA ILE A 76 -14.85 -4.87 0.47
C ILE A 76 -15.59 -3.76 -0.26
N PHE A 77 -16.84 -3.55 0.10
CA PHE A 77 -17.62 -2.41 -0.35
C PHE A 77 -17.30 -1.23 0.55
N ARG A 78 -16.51 -0.29 0.05
CA ARG A 78 -16.04 0.83 0.85
C ARG A 78 -17.04 1.97 0.85
N LYS A 79 -17.28 2.50 2.03
CA LYS A 79 -17.82 3.84 2.19
C LYS A 79 -16.69 4.85 2.11
N TYR A 80 -17.01 6.12 2.05
CA TYR A 80 -16.02 7.19 2.07
C TYR A 80 -15.34 7.26 3.44
N ASN A 81 -14.45 6.31 3.67
CA ASN A 81 -13.74 6.17 4.93
C ASN A 81 -12.34 5.62 4.63
N PRO A 82 -11.29 6.43 4.85
CA PRO A 82 -9.94 6.00 4.52
C PRO A 82 -9.47 4.95 5.53
N GLU A 83 -9.24 3.75 5.02
CA GLU A 83 -8.60 2.67 5.77
C GLU A 83 -7.17 2.50 5.28
N MET A 84 -6.25 2.39 6.22
CA MET A 84 -4.86 2.10 5.89
C MET A 84 -4.64 0.59 5.85
N TYR A 85 -4.00 0.16 4.77
CA TYR A 85 -3.64 -1.24 4.58
C TYR A 85 -2.14 -1.40 4.76
N THR A 86 -1.74 -2.39 5.54
CA THR A 86 -0.32 -2.70 5.74
C THR A 86 0.21 -3.48 4.54
N VAL A 87 1.29 -3.00 3.95
CA VAL A 87 1.93 -3.65 2.82
C VAL A 87 2.82 -4.78 3.33
N ILE A 88 2.58 -5.99 2.83
CA ILE A 88 3.30 -7.19 3.26
C ILE A 88 4.11 -7.84 2.15
N ASP A 89 3.90 -7.48 0.91
CA ASP A 89 4.71 -7.94 -0.22
C ASP A 89 4.51 -7.01 -1.41
N CYS A 90 5.39 -7.14 -2.40
CA CYS A 90 5.26 -6.43 -3.67
C CYS A 90 5.77 -7.29 -4.82
N LYS A 91 5.15 -7.12 -5.98
CA LYS A 91 5.66 -7.68 -7.23
C LYS A 91 5.31 -6.73 -8.36
N GLY A 92 6.33 -6.16 -9.00
CA GLY A 92 6.13 -5.06 -9.94
C GLY A 92 5.40 -3.91 -9.25
N ASN A 93 4.30 -3.46 -9.82
CA ASN A 93 3.49 -2.40 -9.24
C ASN A 93 2.33 -2.91 -8.38
N TRP A 94 2.20 -4.22 -8.22
CA TRP A 94 1.20 -4.82 -7.36
C TRP A 94 1.70 -4.88 -5.92
N LEU A 95 0.81 -4.60 -4.98
CA LEU A 95 1.11 -4.70 -3.55
C LEU A 95 0.20 -5.71 -2.89
N LYS A 96 0.78 -6.59 -2.10
CA LYS A 96 0.01 -7.44 -1.21
C LYS A 96 -0.18 -6.72 0.10
N VAL A 97 -1.40 -6.64 0.55
CA VAL A 97 -1.78 -5.87 1.73
C VAL A 97 -2.63 -6.70 2.68
N LYS A 98 -2.69 -6.25 3.92
CA LYS A 98 -3.60 -6.80 4.92
C LYS A 98 -4.19 -5.67 5.75
N SER A 99 -5.44 -5.85 6.18
CA SER A 99 -6.10 -4.98 7.15
C SER A 99 -7.23 -5.73 7.83
N LYS A 100 -7.46 -5.41 9.08
CA LYS A 100 -8.61 -5.94 9.83
C LYS A 100 -9.65 -4.83 9.94
N ILE A 101 -10.79 -5.04 9.30
CA ILE A 101 -11.87 -4.07 9.21
C ILE A 101 -13.14 -4.71 9.72
N ASP A 102 -13.74 -4.11 10.75
CA ASP A 102 -14.96 -4.65 11.40
C ASP A 102 -14.82 -6.11 11.83
N GLY A 103 -13.64 -6.46 12.35
CA GLY A 103 -13.33 -7.80 12.80
C GLY A 103 -12.98 -8.81 11.72
N ILE A 104 -13.02 -8.40 10.45
CA ILE A 104 -12.72 -9.28 9.31
C ILE A 104 -11.32 -8.95 8.79
N LEU A 105 -10.48 -9.98 8.66
CA LEU A 105 -9.15 -9.85 8.09
C LEU A 105 -9.22 -9.93 6.56
N TYR A 106 -8.79 -8.87 5.91
CA TYR A 106 -8.65 -8.80 4.46
C TYR A 106 -7.17 -8.91 4.11
N VAL A 107 -6.83 -9.88 3.28
CA VAL A 107 -5.45 -10.09 2.80
C VAL A 107 -5.51 -10.39 1.31
N GLY A 108 -4.65 -9.77 0.55
CA GLY A 108 -4.53 -10.08 -0.88
C GLY A 108 -3.77 -9.01 -1.64
N TRP A 109 -3.68 -9.23 -2.94
CA TRP A 109 -3.00 -8.32 -3.85
C TRP A 109 -3.97 -7.26 -4.35
N ILE A 110 -3.56 -6.01 -4.32
CA ILE A 110 -4.32 -4.91 -4.90
C ILE A 110 -3.63 -4.39 -6.16
N GLU A 111 -4.45 -4.08 -7.17
CA GLU A 111 -3.95 -3.58 -8.43
C GLU A 111 -3.42 -2.15 -8.32
N PRO A 112 -2.47 -1.76 -9.19
CA PRO A 112 -1.81 -0.46 -9.08
C PRO A 112 -2.76 0.73 -9.09
N ILE A 113 -3.79 0.69 -9.91
CA ILE A 113 -4.73 1.80 -10.02
C ILE A 113 -5.51 2.08 -8.73
N MET A 114 -5.61 1.08 -7.85
CA MET A 114 -6.32 1.22 -6.59
C MET A 114 -5.44 1.67 -5.44
N GLN A 115 -4.15 1.89 -5.68
CA GLN A 115 -3.19 2.29 -4.65
C GLN A 115 -3.14 3.81 -4.52
N CYS A 116 -3.15 4.30 -3.29
CA CYS A 116 -2.97 5.71 -2.97
C CYS A 116 -2.14 5.83 -1.70
N CYS A 117 -1.08 6.61 -1.74
CA CYS A 117 -0.21 6.77 -0.58
C CYS A 117 -0.58 7.96 0.31
N ASN A 118 -1.54 8.77 -0.08
CA ASN A 118 -1.86 10.01 0.64
C ASN A 118 -3.37 10.28 0.65
N ILE A 119 -3.98 10.23 1.83
CA ILE A 119 -5.40 10.51 2.01
C ILE A 119 -5.75 12.00 1.85
N TYR A 120 -4.76 12.88 1.92
CA TYR A 120 -4.96 14.31 1.76
C TYR A 120 -5.00 14.72 0.29
N SER A 121 -4.62 13.84 -0.61
CA SER A 121 -4.82 14.04 -2.04
C SER A 121 -6.13 13.41 -2.50
N THR A 122 -6.63 13.83 -3.65
CA THR A 122 -7.81 13.21 -4.25
C THR A 122 -7.40 11.87 -4.88
N CYS A 123 -7.34 10.83 -4.08
CA CYS A 123 -7.07 9.47 -4.55
C CYS A 123 -8.37 8.83 -5.07
N SER A 124 -8.96 9.44 -6.03
CA SER A 124 -10.19 8.96 -6.63
C SER A 124 -10.00 8.43 -8.03
#